data_b79791c081e8e4e855fd719743e77e0c
#
_entry.id   b79791c081e8e4e855fd719743e77e0c
#
_cell.length_a   1.000
_cell.length_b   1.000
_cell.length_c   1.000
_cell.angle_alpha   90.00
_cell.angle_beta   90.00
_cell.angle_gamma   90.00
#
_symmetry.space_group_name_H-M   'P 1'
#
loop_
_entity.id
_entity.type
_entity.pdbx_description
1 polymer ?
#
loop_
_entity_poly.entity_id
_entity_poly.type
_entity_poly.pdbx_seq_one_letter_code
_entity_poly.pdbx_strand_id
1 'polypeptide(L)'
;MLPDLSQKSVSIENIAKEALKDENVLSELLNGILSKTETIRYNSFKVLLLISEEHPEVLYPKWDFFVDMLDSDNAYWKLGAVRIIANLTKVDTENKFEKIFNKYYNLLNDSVIVAGHITANSGKIARAKPGLQTEITNQLLNIDKTNQKHKDLIKAGAIESFSEYFEAAQNKEEIIEFVKQQLNGESPKTKKKAKEFLNKVINKEL
;
A
#
# COMPACT_ATOMS: atom_id res chain seq x y z
N MET A 1 -5.36 -28.23 -13.19
CA MET A 1 -5.04 -27.56 -14.48
C MET A 1 -4.68 -26.14 -14.13
N LEU A 2 -3.54 -25.64 -14.63
CA LEU A 2 -3.14 -24.25 -14.34
C LEU A 2 -4.15 -23.27 -14.96
N PRO A 3 -4.46 -22.15 -14.27
CA PRO A 3 -5.43 -21.18 -14.77
C PRO A 3 -4.90 -20.44 -15.99
N ASP A 4 -5.74 -20.22 -17.00
CA ASP A 4 -5.36 -19.41 -18.14
C ASP A 4 -5.45 -17.91 -17.80
N LEU A 5 -4.35 -17.35 -17.33
CA LEU A 5 -4.23 -15.95 -16.95
C LEU A 5 -4.22 -14.98 -18.16
N SER A 6 -4.19 -15.48 -19.40
CA SER A 6 -4.20 -14.63 -20.60
C SER A 6 -5.60 -14.13 -20.97
N GLN A 7 -6.65 -14.69 -20.41
CA GLN A 7 -8.03 -14.29 -20.68
C GLN A 7 -8.34 -12.89 -20.11
N LYS A 8 -9.16 -12.13 -20.85
CA LYS A 8 -9.58 -10.77 -20.42
C LYS A 8 -10.41 -10.78 -19.13
N SER A 9 -11.13 -11.86 -18.87
CA SER A 9 -11.95 -12.04 -17.67
C SER A 9 -11.64 -13.39 -17.04
N VAL A 10 -11.09 -13.36 -15.82
CA VAL A 10 -10.81 -14.55 -15.00
C VAL A 10 -11.50 -14.39 -13.65
N SER A 11 -11.88 -15.49 -13.03
CA SER A 11 -12.40 -15.47 -11.66
C SER A 11 -11.22 -15.38 -10.69
N ILE A 12 -10.97 -14.19 -10.18
CA ILE A 12 -9.88 -13.89 -9.23
C ILE A 12 -10.04 -14.75 -7.98
N GLU A 13 -11.25 -14.86 -7.44
CA GLU A 13 -11.56 -15.60 -6.22
C GLU A 13 -11.33 -17.11 -6.39
N ASN A 14 -11.70 -17.67 -7.56
CA ASN A 14 -11.51 -19.10 -7.81
C ASN A 14 -10.01 -19.42 -7.95
N ILE A 15 -9.28 -18.62 -8.71
CA ILE A 15 -7.83 -18.80 -8.88
C ILE A 15 -7.11 -18.62 -7.52
N ALA A 16 -7.53 -17.66 -6.70
CA ALA A 16 -6.98 -17.51 -5.35
C ALA A 16 -7.21 -18.77 -4.51
N LYS A 17 -8.44 -19.32 -4.52
CA LYS A 17 -8.76 -20.58 -3.81
C LYS A 17 -7.94 -21.79 -4.31
N GLU A 18 -7.65 -21.85 -5.62
CA GLU A 18 -6.77 -22.87 -6.18
C GLU A 18 -5.32 -22.69 -5.71
N ALA A 19 -4.80 -21.46 -5.76
CA ALA A 19 -3.45 -21.14 -5.32
C ALA A 19 -3.20 -21.44 -3.84
N LEU A 20 -4.24 -21.34 -2.99
CA LEU A 20 -4.15 -21.73 -1.57
C LEU A 20 -4.00 -23.26 -1.36
N LYS A 21 -4.30 -24.07 -2.38
CA LYS A 21 -4.25 -25.54 -2.31
C LYS A 21 -3.15 -26.16 -3.17
N ASP A 22 -2.68 -25.43 -4.17
CA ASP A 22 -1.69 -25.91 -5.14
C ASP A 22 -0.56 -24.88 -5.31
N GLU A 23 0.62 -25.25 -4.82
CA GLU A 23 1.82 -24.40 -4.91
C GLU A 23 2.28 -24.14 -6.35
N ASN A 24 1.91 -25.01 -7.31
CA ASN A 24 2.23 -24.76 -8.72
C ASN A 24 1.42 -23.57 -9.23
N VAL A 25 0.14 -23.46 -8.87
CA VAL A 25 -0.69 -22.30 -9.21
C VAL A 25 -0.13 -21.03 -8.58
N LEU A 26 0.28 -21.09 -7.32
CA LEU A 26 0.91 -19.95 -6.65
C LEU A 26 2.22 -19.54 -7.35
N SER A 27 3.03 -20.49 -7.73
CA SER A 27 4.30 -20.24 -8.46
C SER A 27 4.05 -19.62 -9.83
N GLU A 28 3.00 -20.06 -10.54
CA GLU A 28 2.61 -19.45 -11.82
C GLU A 28 2.15 -18.02 -11.66
N LEU A 29 1.41 -17.69 -10.59
CA LEU A 29 1.01 -16.31 -10.27
C LEU A 29 2.23 -15.42 -9.98
N LEU A 30 3.21 -15.92 -9.22
CA LEU A 30 4.45 -15.20 -8.94
C LEU A 30 5.27 -14.95 -10.23
N ASN A 31 5.31 -15.90 -11.15
CA ASN A 31 5.92 -15.70 -12.47
C ASN A 31 5.08 -14.73 -13.32
N GLY A 32 3.76 -14.86 -13.25
CA GLY A 32 2.81 -14.07 -14.02
C GLY A 32 2.85 -12.57 -13.69
N ILE A 33 3.08 -12.19 -12.43
CA ILE A 33 3.19 -10.77 -12.04
C ILE A 33 4.39 -10.08 -12.70
N LEU A 34 5.41 -10.84 -13.08
CA LEU A 34 6.58 -10.36 -13.81
C LEU A 34 6.42 -10.41 -15.33
N SER A 35 5.29 -10.91 -15.84
CA SER A 35 5.04 -11.07 -17.27
C SER A 35 5.11 -9.75 -18.03
N LYS A 36 5.66 -9.78 -19.23
CA LYS A 36 5.57 -8.67 -20.21
C LYS A 36 4.17 -8.53 -20.79
N THR A 37 3.38 -9.61 -20.81
CA THR A 37 1.98 -9.61 -21.26
C THR A 37 1.11 -8.94 -20.19
N GLU A 38 0.52 -7.79 -20.55
CA GLU A 38 -0.25 -6.96 -19.62
C GLU A 38 -1.38 -7.72 -18.94
N THR A 39 -2.16 -8.50 -19.67
CA THR A 39 -3.29 -9.26 -19.14
C THR A 39 -2.84 -10.27 -18.10
N ILE A 40 -1.78 -11.04 -18.38
CA ILE A 40 -1.23 -12.04 -17.45
C ILE A 40 -0.73 -11.32 -16.17
N ARG A 41 0.07 -10.25 -16.33
CA ARG A 41 0.59 -9.48 -15.22
C ARG A 41 -0.52 -8.92 -14.34
N TYR A 42 -1.55 -8.33 -14.96
CA TYR A 42 -2.67 -7.73 -14.26
C TYR A 42 -3.52 -8.74 -13.50
N ASN A 43 -3.86 -9.88 -14.15
CA ASN A 43 -4.63 -10.93 -13.51
C ASN A 43 -3.85 -11.57 -12.36
N SER A 44 -2.57 -11.90 -12.56
CA SER A 44 -1.70 -12.42 -11.51
C SER A 44 -1.61 -11.47 -10.32
N PHE A 45 -1.41 -10.16 -10.59
CA PHE A 45 -1.39 -9.15 -9.55
C PHE A 45 -2.68 -9.11 -8.74
N LYS A 46 -3.85 -9.15 -9.39
CA LYS A 46 -5.14 -9.13 -8.69
C LYS A 46 -5.32 -10.34 -7.77
N VAL A 47 -4.94 -11.53 -8.24
CA VAL A 47 -5.04 -12.75 -7.44
C VAL A 47 -4.08 -12.68 -6.25
N LEU A 48 -2.80 -12.34 -6.48
CA LEU A 48 -1.82 -12.21 -5.40
C LEU A 48 -2.20 -11.12 -4.41
N LEU A 49 -2.79 -10.02 -4.87
CA LEU A 49 -3.29 -8.96 -3.99
C LEU A 49 -4.40 -9.49 -3.08
N LEU A 50 -5.39 -10.21 -3.65
CA LEU A 50 -6.46 -10.82 -2.86
C LEU A 50 -5.91 -11.81 -1.82
N ILE A 51 -4.98 -12.69 -2.23
CA ILE A 51 -4.31 -13.61 -1.29
C ILE A 51 -3.58 -12.84 -0.19
N SER A 52 -2.88 -11.74 -0.52
CA SER A 52 -2.19 -10.94 0.47
C SER A 52 -3.12 -10.24 1.47
N GLU A 53 -4.35 -9.94 1.08
CA GLU A 53 -5.36 -9.29 1.93
C GLU A 53 -6.04 -10.30 2.85
N GLU A 54 -6.41 -11.48 2.34
CA GLU A 54 -7.18 -12.50 3.05
C GLU A 54 -6.32 -13.56 3.74
N HIS A 55 -5.19 -13.95 3.12
CA HIS A 55 -4.28 -15.01 3.54
C HIS A 55 -2.81 -14.58 3.45
N PRO A 56 -2.42 -13.48 4.14
CA PRO A 56 -1.05 -12.93 4.05
C PRO A 56 0.03 -13.95 4.45
N GLU A 57 -0.29 -14.90 5.34
CA GLU A 57 0.60 -15.98 5.78
C GLU A 57 1.10 -16.86 4.63
N VAL A 58 0.32 -17.01 3.56
CA VAL A 58 0.69 -17.82 2.39
C VAL A 58 1.77 -17.12 1.56
N LEU A 59 1.72 -15.80 1.48
CA LEU A 59 2.70 -15.01 0.72
C LEU A 59 3.89 -14.53 1.56
N TYR A 60 3.80 -14.57 2.88
CA TYR A 60 4.88 -14.10 3.76
C TYR A 60 6.22 -14.85 3.54
N PRO A 61 6.27 -16.17 3.27
CA PRO A 61 7.50 -16.86 2.89
C PRO A 61 8.15 -16.35 1.59
N LYS A 62 7.39 -15.64 0.76
CA LYS A 62 7.86 -15.02 -0.50
C LYS A 62 8.20 -13.53 -0.34
N TRP A 63 8.40 -13.06 0.90
CA TRP A 63 8.69 -11.65 1.23
C TRP A 63 9.80 -11.05 0.37
N ASP A 64 10.92 -11.74 0.26
CA ASP A 64 12.10 -11.24 -0.45
C ASP A 64 11.82 -11.04 -1.95
N PHE A 65 11.00 -11.92 -2.55
CA PHE A 65 10.55 -11.76 -3.94
C PHE A 65 9.85 -10.40 -4.15
N PHE A 66 8.97 -10.00 -3.23
CA PHE A 66 8.29 -8.71 -3.34
C PHE A 66 9.22 -7.53 -3.01
N VAL A 67 10.18 -7.71 -2.11
CA VAL A 67 11.18 -6.68 -1.80
C VAL A 67 12.09 -6.41 -3.01
N ASP A 68 12.48 -7.44 -3.76
CA ASP A 68 13.27 -7.29 -4.99
C ASP A 68 12.51 -6.51 -6.07
N MET A 69 11.18 -6.66 -6.15
CA MET A 69 10.35 -5.89 -7.07
C MET A 69 10.36 -4.38 -6.80
N LEU A 70 10.69 -3.92 -5.57
CA LEU A 70 10.81 -2.50 -5.25
C LEU A 70 11.98 -1.82 -5.98
N ASP A 71 13.01 -2.57 -6.36
CA ASP A 71 14.16 -2.06 -7.10
C ASP A 71 13.95 -2.01 -8.62
N SER A 72 12.84 -2.54 -9.11
CA SER A 72 12.56 -2.60 -10.54
C SER A 72 12.39 -1.21 -11.16
N ASP A 73 12.83 -1.02 -12.41
CA ASP A 73 12.48 0.14 -13.21
C ASP A 73 11.01 0.13 -13.69
N ASN A 74 10.31 -1.01 -13.55
CA ASN A 74 8.92 -1.16 -13.94
C ASN A 74 7.98 -0.68 -12.82
N ALA A 75 7.31 0.45 -13.07
CA ALA A 75 6.37 1.04 -12.10
C ALA A 75 5.22 0.11 -11.71
N TYR A 76 4.76 -0.79 -12.59
CA TYR A 76 3.71 -1.77 -12.27
C TYR A 76 4.20 -2.84 -11.27
N TRP A 77 5.46 -3.25 -11.38
CA TRP A 77 6.04 -4.19 -10.44
C TRP A 77 6.20 -3.55 -9.06
N LYS A 78 6.75 -2.33 -9.00
CA LYS A 78 6.81 -1.54 -7.76
C LYS A 78 5.44 -1.38 -7.12
N LEU A 79 4.42 -1.02 -7.94
CA LEU A 79 3.05 -0.88 -7.47
C LEU A 79 2.51 -2.17 -6.83
N GLY A 80 2.73 -3.32 -7.49
CA GLY A 80 2.34 -4.62 -6.96
C GLY A 80 3.02 -4.91 -5.63
N ALA A 81 4.34 -4.74 -5.57
CA ALA A 81 5.15 -4.96 -4.37
C ALA A 81 4.72 -4.07 -3.20
N VAL A 82 4.55 -2.75 -3.43
CA VAL A 82 4.14 -1.79 -2.40
C VAL A 82 2.83 -2.22 -1.72
N ARG A 83 1.84 -2.65 -2.50
CA ARG A 83 0.53 -3.03 -1.96
C ARG A 83 0.58 -4.38 -1.23
N ILE A 84 1.26 -5.36 -1.81
CA ILE A 84 1.38 -6.70 -1.21
C ILE A 84 2.19 -6.63 0.08
N ILE A 85 3.37 -6.00 0.09
CA ILE A 85 4.20 -5.84 1.29
C ILE A 85 3.40 -5.18 2.42
N ALA A 86 2.62 -4.14 2.14
CA ALA A 86 1.80 -3.49 3.16
C ALA A 86 0.80 -4.45 3.82
N ASN A 87 0.21 -5.38 3.05
CA ASN A 87 -0.69 -6.40 3.60
C ASN A 87 0.09 -7.45 4.42
N LEU A 88 1.30 -7.82 3.97
CA LEU A 88 2.15 -8.80 4.65
C LEU A 88 2.65 -8.32 6.02
N THR A 89 2.70 -7.01 6.27
CA THR A 89 3.09 -6.47 7.60
C THR A 89 2.20 -6.99 8.73
N LYS A 90 0.95 -7.39 8.44
CA LYS A 90 0.01 -7.95 9.41
C LYS A 90 0.51 -9.25 10.06
N VAL A 91 1.31 -10.04 9.34
CA VAL A 91 1.86 -11.32 9.78
C VAL A 91 3.38 -11.30 9.91
N ASP A 92 4.00 -10.14 9.84
CA ASP A 92 5.45 -9.95 9.90
C ASP A 92 5.95 -10.05 11.35
N THR A 93 6.10 -11.27 11.85
CA THR A 93 6.64 -11.58 13.18
C THR A 93 8.16 -11.47 13.27
N GLU A 94 8.86 -11.47 12.13
CA GLU A 94 10.32 -11.41 12.04
C GLU A 94 10.85 -9.97 11.91
N ASN A 95 9.96 -8.98 11.95
CA ASN A 95 10.30 -7.56 11.76
C ASN A 95 11.08 -7.31 10.46
N LYS A 96 10.65 -7.95 9.37
CA LYS A 96 11.26 -7.77 8.04
C LYS A 96 10.98 -6.37 7.49
N PHE A 97 9.80 -5.81 7.80
CA PHE A 97 9.44 -4.48 7.33
C PHE A 97 10.35 -3.40 7.89
N GLU A 98 10.74 -3.49 9.15
CA GLU A 98 11.67 -2.56 9.79
C GLU A 98 13.01 -2.47 9.01
N LYS A 99 13.49 -3.61 8.49
CA LYS A 99 14.74 -3.67 7.71
C LYS A 99 14.65 -2.96 6.36
N ILE A 100 13.45 -2.91 5.78
CA ILE A 100 13.21 -2.27 4.47
C ILE A 100 12.49 -0.92 4.57
N PHE A 101 12.24 -0.41 5.77
CA PHE A 101 11.47 0.82 6.02
C PHE A 101 11.93 1.98 5.13
N ASN A 102 13.21 2.29 5.15
CA ASN A 102 13.78 3.37 4.35
C ASN A 102 13.66 3.09 2.84
N LYS A 103 13.89 1.84 2.40
CA LYS A 103 13.73 1.43 1.01
C LYS A 103 12.29 1.66 0.54
N TYR A 104 11.32 1.25 1.33
CA TYR A 104 9.90 1.39 1.03
C TYR A 104 9.48 2.87 0.93
N TYR A 105 9.81 3.69 1.93
CA TYR A 105 9.41 5.10 1.96
C TYR A 105 10.22 5.99 1.01
N ASN A 106 11.43 5.62 0.61
CA ASN A 106 12.17 6.33 -0.45
C ASN A 106 11.41 6.33 -1.78
N LEU A 107 10.53 5.38 -2.03
CA LEU A 107 9.66 5.34 -3.20
C LEU A 107 8.57 6.44 -3.19
N LEU A 108 8.43 7.22 -2.13
CA LEU A 108 7.68 8.48 -2.17
C LEU A 108 8.27 9.47 -3.20
N ASN A 109 9.52 9.30 -3.60
CA ASN A 109 10.19 10.06 -4.65
C ASN A 109 10.07 9.42 -6.06
N ASP A 110 9.42 8.28 -6.18
CA ASP A 110 9.18 7.57 -7.44
C ASP A 110 8.02 8.22 -8.24
N SER A 111 7.39 7.50 -9.14
CA SER A 111 6.21 7.99 -9.86
C SER A 111 5.06 8.35 -8.91
N VAL A 112 4.22 9.30 -9.31
CA VAL A 112 3.05 9.73 -8.52
C VAL A 112 2.10 8.56 -8.20
N ILE A 113 2.04 7.55 -9.06
CA ILE A 113 1.22 6.35 -8.86
C ILE A 113 1.78 5.51 -7.71
N VAL A 114 3.08 5.21 -7.73
CA VAL A 114 3.76 4.45 -6.67
C VAL A 114 3.67 5.20 -5.33
N ALA A 115 4.02 6.49 -5.31
CA ALA A 115 3.94 7.33 -4.12
C ALA A 115 2.51 7.41 -3.56
N GLY A 116 1.50 7.52 -4.42
CA GLY A 116 0.10 7.51 -4.02
C GLY A 116 -0.33 6.21 -3.34
N HIS A 117 0.20 5.06 -3.79
CA HIS A 117 -0.07 3.79 -3.15
C HIS A 117 0.70 3.60 -1.84
N ILE A 118 1.92 4.13 -1.72
CA ILE A 118 2.63 4.15 -0.43
C ILE A 118 1.82 4.93 0.59
N THR A 119 1.43 6.17 0.26
CA THR A 119 0.67 6.99 1.20
C THR A 119 -0.67 6.35 1.59
N ALA A 120 -1.38 5.74 0.64
CA ALA A 120 -2.67 5.09 0.89
C ALA A 120 -2.59 3.76 1.66
N ASN A 121 -1.44 3.08 1.66
CA ASN A 121 -1.26 1.82 2.40
C ASN A 121 -0.50 1.99 3.72
N SER A 122 0.03 3.18 4.00
CA SER A 122 0.76 3.47 5.24
C SER A 122 -0.10 3.27 6.49
N GLY A 123 -1.42 3.49 6.41
CA GLY A 123 -2.34 3.23 7.51
C GLY A 123 -2.41 1.76 7.91
N LYS A 124 -2.43 0.85 6.93
CA LYS A 124 -2.38 -0.60 7.17
C LYS A 124 -1.08 -0.97 7.92
N ILE A 125 0.05 -0.43 7.45
CA ILE A 125 1.36 -0.69 8.06
C ILE A 125 1.41 -0.14 9.49
N ALA A 126 0.94 1.09 9.71
CA ALA A 126 0.93 1.72 11.03
C ALA A 126 0.08 0.95 12.05
N ARG A 127 -1.03 0.34 11.61
CA ARG A 127 -1.85 -0.53 12.47
C ARG A 127 -1.17 -1.86 12.77
N ALA A 128 -0.50 -2.44 11.78
CA ALA A 128 0.19 -3.73 11.93
C ALA A 128 1.49 -3.60 12.74
N LYS A 129 2.14 -2.43 12.68
CA LYS A 129 3.44 -2.13 13.31
C LYS A 129 3.33 -0.87 14.19
N PRO A 130 2.70 -0.96 15.38
CA PRO A 130 2.52 0.21 16.25
C PRO A 130 3.83 0.89 16.65
N GLY A 131 4.93 0.15 16.75
CA GLY A 131 6.26 0.70 17.04
C GLY A 131 6.81 1.62 15.96
N LEU A 132 6.28 1.58 14.73
CA LEU A 132 6.69 2.43 13.61
C LEU A 132 5.70 3.58 13.33
N GLN A 133 4.64 3.73 14.13
CA GLN A 133 3.60 4.74 13.85
C GLN A 133 4.16 6.16 13.77
N THR A 134 5.06 6.53 14.68
CA THR A 134 5.66 7.86 14.69
C THR A 134 6.51 8.12 13.44
N GLU A 135 7.35 7.15 13.05
CA GLU A 135 8.18 7.25 11.86
C GLU A 135 7.33 7.30 10.59
N ILE A 136 6.29 6.47 10.50
CA ILE A 136 5.34 6.47 9.39
C ILE A 136 4.63 7.82 9.30
N THR A 137 4.15 8.34 10.43
CA THR A 137 3.51 9.66 10.49
C THR A 137 4.46 10.74 9.98
N ASN A 138 5.73 10.72 10.41
CA ASN A 138 6.73 11.68 9.96
C ASN A 138 6.98 11.60 8.44
N GLN A 139 7.00 10.39 7.84
CA GLN A 139 7.10 10.25 6.38
C GLN A 139 5.91 10.91 5.67
N LEU A 140 4.69 10.72 6.16
CA LEU A 140 3.48 11.28 5.57
C LEU A 140 3.35 12.80 5.77
N LEU A 141 3.72 13.32 6.93
CA LEU A 141 3.74 14.77 7.20
C LEU A 141 4.78 15.52 6.35
N ASN A 142 5.86 14.83 5.96
CA ASN A 142 6.96 15.41 5.19
C ASN A 142 6.82 15.23 3.67
N ILE A 143 5.64 14.91 3.14
CA ILE A 143 5.39 14.76 1.69
C ILE A 143 5.86 15.99 0.90
N ASP A 144 5.73 17.20 1.46
CA ASP A 144 6.17 18.43 0.80
C ASP A 144 7.70 18.53 0.62
N LYS A 145 8.47 17.73 1.35
CA LYS A 145 9.93 17.62 1.19
C LYS A 145 10.37 16.61 0.13
N THR A 146 9.44 15.81 -0.41
CA THR A 146 9.72 14.87 -1.49
C THR A 146 9.94 15.58 -2.83
N ASN A 147 10.52 14.84 -3.80
CA ASN A 147 10.71 15.33 -5.17
C ASN A 147 9.44 15.21 -6.03
N GLN A 148 8.29 14.86 -5.46
CA GLN A 148 7.03 14.71 -6.19
C GLN A 148 6.55 16.02 -6.82
N LYS A 149 6.14 15.96 -8.08
CA LYS A 149 5.54 17.10 -8.80
C LYS A 149 4.06 17.32 -8.41
N HIS A 150 3.35 16.24 -8.06
CA HIS A 150 1.91 16.25 -7.79
C HIS A 150 1.65 15.88 -6.32
N LYS A 151 2.28 16.60 -5.39
CA LYS A 151 2.20 16.36 -3.95
C LYS A 151 0.78 16.35 -3.43
N ASP A 152 -0.05 17.25 -3.92
CA ASP A 152 -1.46 17.37 -3.50
C ASP A 152 -2.28 16.10 -3.80
N LEU A 153 -1.95 15.36 -4.86
CA LEU A 153 -2.67 14.12 -5.18
C LEU A 153 -2.36 13.00 -4.18
N ILE A 154 -1.10 12.89 -3.74
CA ILE A 154 -0.68 11.83 -2.82
C ILE A 154 -1.04 12.13 -1.37
N LYS A 155 -1.25 13.38 -1.00
CA LYS A 155 -1.71 13.79 0.34
C LYS A 155 -3.09 13.22 0.68
N ALA A 156 -3.96 12.98 -0.32
CA ALA A 156 -5.23 12.30 -0.09
C ALA A 156 -5.04 10.92 0.54
N GLY A 157 -4.07 10.13 0.05
CA GLY A 157 -3.72 8.83 0.61
C GLY A 157 -3.15 8.93 2.02
N ALA A 158 -2.36 9.97 2.30
CA ALA A 158 -1.85 10.21 3.66
C ALA A 158 -2.99 10.47 4.66
N ILE A 159 -3.98 11.28 4.27
CA ILE A 159 -5.17 11.56 5.11
C ILE A 159 -6.01 10.29 5.32
N GLU A 160 -6.18 9.46 4.28
CA GLU A 160 -6.84 8.16 4.40
C GLU A 160 -6.10 7.28 5.41
N SER A 161 -4.77 7.20 5.32
CA SER A 161 -3.93 6.46 6.25
C SER A 161 -4.03 6.99 7.68
N PHE A 162 -3.95 8.29 7.90
CA PHE A 162 -4.15 8.87 9.24
C PHE A 162 -5.49 8.45 9.84
N SER A 163 -6.56 8.40 9.04
CA SER A 163 -7.89 7.98 9.51
C SER A 163 -7.93 6.57 10.07
N GLU A 164 -6.98 5.70 9.68
CA GLU A 164 -6.92 4.31 10.10
C GLU A 164 -6.31 4.10 11.49
N TYR A 165 -5.42 5.00 11.94
CA TYR A 165 -4.71 4.85 13.21
C TYR A 165 -4.69 6.11 14.09
N PHE A 166 -5.41 7.16 13.71
CA PHE A 166 -5.43 8.46 14.40
C PHE A 166 -5.65 8.34 15.92
N GLU A 167 -6.55 7.47 16.35
CA GLU A 167 -6.87 7.30 17.78
C GLU A 167 -5.65 6.86 18.60
N ALA A 168 -4.78 6.05 18.01
CA ALA A 168 -3.56 5.55 18.64
C ALA A 168 -2.33 6.44 18.36
N ALA A 169 -2.43 7.42 17.46
CA ALA A 169 -1.30 8.25 17.07
C ALA A 169 -0.85 9.15 18.22
N GLN A 170 0.48 9.30 18.36
CA GLN A 170 1.08 10.24 19.30
C GLN A 170 1.10 11.68 18.75
N ASN A 171 1.21 11.83 17.43
CA ASN A 171 1.33 13.12 16.71
C ASN A 171 -0.03 13.66 16.25
N LYS A 172 -1.06 13.61 17.11
CA LYS A 172 -2.42 14.00 16.72
C LYS A 172 -2.54 15.46 16.28
N GLU A 173 -1.86 16.34 16.98
CA GLU A 173 -1.91 17.78 16.70
C GLU A 173 -1.28 18.10 15.34
N GLU A 174 -0.12 17.52 15.04
CA GLU A 174 0.56 17.69 13.75
C GLU A 174 -0.27 17.10 12.59
N ILE A 175 -0.92 15.96 12.81
CA ILE A 175 -1.83 15.35 11.82
C ILE A 175 -3.00 16.29 11.55
N ILE A 176 -3.65 16.83 12.59
CA ILE A 176 -4.78 17.77 12.44
C ILE A 176 -4.34 19.01 11.68
N GLU A 177 -3.19 19.58 12.03
CA GLU A 177 -2.68 20.78 11.36
C GLU A 177 -2.37 20.51 9.88
N PHE A 178 -1.69 19.40 9.58
CA PHE A 178 -1.45 18.96 8.20
C PHE A 178 -2.77 18.82 7.42
N VAL A 179 -3.78 18.19 8.01
CA VAL A 179 -5.08 17.98 7.34
C VAL A 179 -5.83 19.31 7.15
N LYS A 180 -5.81 20.23 8.11
CA LYS A 180 -6.41 21.57 7.98
C LYS A 180 -5.83 22.35 6.81
N GLN A 181 -4.51 22.29 6.62
CA GLN A 181 -3.84 22.95 5.48
C GLN A 181 -4.38 22.43 4.12
N GLN A 182 -4.77 21.15 4.05
CA GLN A 182 -5.27 20.57 2.79
C GLN A 182 -6.70 21.03 2.42
N LEU A 183 -7.43 21.72 3.28
CA LEU A 183 -8.71 22.33 2.93
C LEU A 183 -8.56 23.39 1.82
N ASN A 184 -7.41 24.03 1.73
CA ASN A 184 -7.08 25.07 0.76
C ASN A 184 -6.20 24.56 -0.41
N GLY A 185 -5.84 23.27 -0.43
CA GLY A 185 -5.01 22.66 -1.48
C GLY A 185 -5.66 22.72 -2.87
N GLU A 186 -4.96 22.30 -3.92
CA GLU A 186 -5.48 22.33 -5.29
C GLU A 186 -6.35 21.10 -5.62
N SER A 187 -6.00 19.92 -5.07
CA SER A 187 -6.67 18.65 -5.36
C SER A 187 -8.08 18.56 -4.75
N PRO A 188 -9.15 18.43 -5.56
CA PRO A 188 -10.50 18.23 -5.05
C PRO A 188 -10.65 16.97 -4.19
N LYS A 189 -9.93 15.88 -4.57
CA LYS A 189 -9.91 14.63 -3.80
C LYS A 189 -9.33 14.87 -2.40
N THR A 190 -8.21 15.57 -2.32
CA THR A 190 -7.53 15.86 -1.05
C THR A 190 -8.36 16.76 -0.16
N LYS A 191 -8.99 17.80 -0.71
CA LYS A 191 -9.95 18.65 0.03
C LYS A 191 -11.11 17.84 0.60
N LYS A 192 -11.68 16.92 -0.20
CA LYS A 192 -12.78 16.05 0.26
C LYS A 192 -12.34 15.18 1.43
N LYS A 193 -11.17 14.53 1.32
CA LYS A 193 -10.63 13.68 2.39
C LYS A 193 -10.31 14.46 3.66
N ALA A 194 -9.79 15.68 3.51
CA ALA A 194 -9.54 16.56 4.66
C ALA A 194 -10.85 16.92 5.41
N LYS A 195 -11.91 17.28 4.69
CA LYS A 195 -13.22 17.54 5.30
C LYS A 195 -13.79 16.31 6.01
N GLU A 196 -13.73 15.13 5.36
CA GLU A 196 -14.22 13.87 5.94
C GLU A 196 -13.47 13.54 7.24
N PHE A 197 -12.15 13.66 7.24
CA PHE A 197 -11.30 13.41 8.41
C PHE A 197 -11.64 14.36 9.56
N LEU A 198 -11.62 15.67 9.31
CA LEU A 198 -11.87 16.68 10.36
C LEU A 198 -13.26 16.56 10.95
N ASN A 199 -14.29 16.31 10.13
CA ASN A 199 -15.64 16.08 10.64
C ASN A 199 -15.70 14.85 11.56
N LYS A 200 -14.98 13.77 11.22
CA LYS A 200 -14.94 12.57 12.06
C LYS A 200 -14.22 12.81 13.39
N VAL A 201 -13.16 13.61 13.40
CA VAL A 201 -12.40 13.93 14.61
C VAL A 201 -13.20 14.88 15.51
N ILE A 202 -13.74 15.98 14.95
CA ILE A 202 -14.50 16.99 15.72
C ILE A 202 -15.77 16.40 16.33
N ASN A 203 -16.52 15.56 15.59
CA ASN A 203 -17.74 14.94 16.10
C ASN A 203 -17.52 13.86 17.16
N LYS A 204 -16.28 13.46 17.42
CA LYS A 204 -15.96 12.54 18.51
C LYS A 204 -15.55 13.26 19.80
N GLU A 205 -15.22 14.54 19.72
CA GLU A 205 -14.84 15.37 20.88
C GLU A 205 -16.05 16.08 21.51
N LEU A 206 -17.26 15.92 20.90
CA LEU A 206 -18.56 16.39 21.40
C LEU A 206 -19.37 15.22 21.97
#